data_bf114e13abe4b6f42effe23b994ef92b
#
_entry.id   bf114e13abe4b6f42effe23b994ef92b
#
_cell.length_a   1.000
_cell.length_b   1.000
_cell.length_c   1.000
_cell.angle_alpha   90.00
_cell.angle_beta   90.00
_cell.angle_gamma   90.00
#
_symmetry.space_group_name_H-M   'P 1'
#
loop_
_entity.id
_entity.type
_entity.pdbx_description
1 polymer ?
#
loop_
_entity_poly.entity_id
_entity_poly.type
_entity_poly.pdbx_seq_one_letter_code
_entity_poly.pdbx_strand_id
1 'polypeptide(L)'
;HNSGRRQRQMCIRDRSPSRRLRRTVFSQGVEAAGVKAYTVYNHMLLPTIFRSVEEDYHHLKSEVQIWDVSVERQIELKGPDAARLMQMLTPRDLREMSEGQCYYIPIVDETGGMLNDPVAVKINDEHWWVSIADSDLLFWIKGIANGWRLDVLVDEPDVSPLAVQGPKSDDLMADVFGDEVRSIR
;
A
#
# COMPACT_ATOMS: atom_id res chain seq x y z
N HIS A 1 -15.67 11.82 -34.93
CA HIS A 1 -16.05 11.51 -33.53
C HIS A 1 -15.05 10.63 -32.78
N ASN A 2 -14.00 10.09 -33.43
CA ASN A 2 -13.00 9.21 -32.76
C ASN A 2 -11.77 9.98 -32.23
N SER A 3 -11.56 11.22 -32.65
CA SER A 3 -10.40 12.03 -32.22
C SER A 3 -10.49 12.48 -30.75
N GLY A 4 -11.69 12.81 -30.28
CA GLY A 4 -11.89 13.26 -28.91
C GLY A 4 -11.68 12.18 -27.83
N ARG A 5 -11.97 10.90 -28.13
CA ARG A 5 -11.71 9.77 -27.24
C ARG A 5 -10.22 9.43 -27.18
N ARG A 6 -9.51 9.46 -28.32
CA ARG A 6 -8.03 9.28 -28.35
C ARG A 6 -7.31 10.42 -27.64
N GLN A 7 -7.80 11.63 -27.76
CA GLN A 7 -7.19 12.80 -27.10
C GLN A 7 -7.40 12.77 -25.59
N ARG A 8 -8.58 12.30 -25.08
CA ARG A 8 -8.80 12.08 -23.65
C ARG A 8 -7.94 10.94 -23.09
N GLN A 9 -7.79 9.83 -23.81
CA GLN A 9 -6.89 8.74 -23.41
C GLN A 9 -5.42 9.15 -23.44
N MET A 10 -5.00 9.95 -24.43
CA MET A 10 -3.63 10.50 -24.51
C MET A 10 -3.36 11.48 -23.34
N CYS A 11 -4.32 12.33 -22.97
CA CYS A 11 -4.17 13.25 -21.84
C CYS A 11 -4.02 12.52 -20.49
N ILE A 12 -4.64 11.36 -20.34
CA ILE A 12 -4.51 10.52 -19.12
C ILE A 12 -3.19 9.74 -19.15
N ARG A 13 -2.70 9.31 -20.32
CA ARG A 13 -1.47 8.52 -20.45
C ARG A 13 -0.19 9.35 -20.43
N ASP A 14 -0.17 10.49 -21.16
CA ASP A 14 1.06 11.24 -21.43
C ASP A 14 1.15 12.58 -20.68
N ARG A 15 0.05 13.09 -20.20
CA ARG A 15 -0.03 14.36 -19.48
C ARG A 15 -0.97 14.21 -18.33
N SER A 16 -0.49 13.60 -17.23
CA SER A 16 -1.19 13.85 -15.98
C SER A 16 -1.35 15.35 -15.83
N PRO A 17 -2.58 15.88 -15.70
CA PRO A 17 -2.80 17.31 -15.50
C PRO A 17 -2.15 17.81 -14.21
N SER A 18 -1.66 16.88 -13.38
CA SER A 18 -0.95 17.16 -12.15
C SER A 18 0.37 16.41 -12.12
N ARG A 19 1.48 17.15 -11.98
CA ARG A 19 2.79 16.58 -11.64
C ARG A 19 2.81 15.92 -10.25
N ARG A 20 1.69 15.96 -9.51
CA ARG A 20 1.51 15.37 -8.18
C ARG A 20 1.04 13.93 -8.22
N LEU A 21 0.63 13.42 -9.39
CA LEU A 21 0.28 12.01 -9.55
C LEU A 21 1.52 11.22 -9.94
N ARG A 22 1.81 10.20 -9.15
CA ARG A 22 2.91 9.26 -9.40
C ARG A 22 2.38 7.99 -10.06
N ARG A 23 3.27 7.27 -10.70
CA ARG A 23 3.01 5.95 -11.29
C ARG A 23 3.74 4.90 -10.49
N THR A 24 3.25 3.67 -10.54
CA THR A 24 3.92 2.50 -9.97
C THR A 24 4.88 1.89 -10.99
N VAL A 25 5.76 1.02 -10.54
CA VAL A 25 6.63 0.22 -11.44
C VAL A 25 5.82 -0.72 -12.34
N PHE A 26 4.59 -1.06 -11.93
CA PHE A 26 3.68 -1.94 -12.66
C PHE A 26 2.75 -1.24 -13.62
N SER A 27 2.72 0.10 -13.64
CA SER A 27 1.75 0.89 -14.44
C SER A 27 1.74 0.51 -15.92
N GLN A 28 2.91 0.19 -16.50
CA GLN A 28 2.97 -0.25 -17.90
C GLN A 28 2.31 -1.61 -18.11
N GLY A 29 2.50 -2.56 -17.20
CA GLY A 29 1.84 -3.86 -17.21
C GLY A 29 0.33 -3.74 -17.02
N VAL A 30 -0.11 -2.88 -16.09
CA VAL A 30 -1.51 -2.56 -15.85
C VAL A 30 -2.19 -1.99 -17.11
N GLU A 31 -1.53 -1.07 -17.81
CA GLU A 31 -2.03 -0.52 -19.08
C GLU A 31 -2.10 -1.58 -20.18
N ALA A 32 -1.07 -2.44 -20.29
CA ALA A 32 -1.04 -3.55 -21.25
C ALA A 32 -2.15 -4.58 -20.98
N ALA A 33 -2.51 -4.81 -19.71
CA ALA A 33 -3.62 -5.67 -19.31
C ALA A 33 -5.01 -5.08 -19.63
N GLY A 34 -5.09 -3.84 -20.10
CA GLY A 34 -6.32 -3.24 -20.59
C GLY A 34 -7.21 -2.59 -19.53
N VAL A 35 -6.60 -2.02 -18.49
CA VAL A 35 -7.31 -1.27 -17.45
C VAL A 35 -8.25 -0.21 -18.05
N LYS A 36 -9.47 -0.15 -17.53
CA LYS A 36 -10.53 0.77 -17.98
C LYS A 36 -10.75 1.95 -17.06
N ALA A 37 -10.48 1.78 -15.76
CA ALA A 37 -10.67 2.84 -14.79
C ALA A 37 -9.58 2.85 -13.72
N TYR A 38 -9.35 4.05 -13.18
CA TYR A 38 -8.45 4.30 -12.06
C TYR A 38 -9.16 5.16 -11.01
N THR A 39 -8.75 5.00 -9.78
CA THR A 39 -8.92 6.02 -8.74
C THR A 39 -7.56 6.59 -8.33
N VAL A 40 -7.54 7.65 -7.55
CA VAL A 40 -6.32 8.21 -6.97
C VAL A 40 -6.22 7.76 -5.52
N TYR A 41 -5.05 7.27 -5.13
CA TYR A 41 -4.78 6.79 -3.79
C TYR A 41 -3.30 7.13 -3.46
N ASN A 42 -3.05 7.80 -2.36
CA ASN A 42 -1.71 8.28 -1.98
C ASN A 42 -0.96 9.00 -3.11
N HIS A 43 -1.65 9.88 -3.85
CA HIS A 43 -1.13 10.61 -5.01
C HIS A 43 -0.64 9.70 -6.16
N MET A 44 -1.16 8.48 -6.26
CA MET A 44 -0.86 7.52 -7.31
C MET A 44 -2.13 7.02 -7.99
N LEU A 45 -1.99 6.47 -9.19
CA LEU A 45 -3.11 5.89 -9.93
C LEU A 45 -3.28 4.43 -9.50
N LEU A 46 -4.40 4.13 -8.82
CA LEU A 46 -4.82 2.78 -8.47
C LEU A 46 -5.76 2.23 -9.54
N PRO A 47 -5.41 1.13 -10.24
CA PRO A 47 -6.31 0.51 -11.20
C PRO A 47 -7.51 -0.12 -10.49
N THR A 48 -8.72 0.10 -11.01
CA THR A 48 -9.95 -0.34 -10.34
C THR A 48 -10.83 -1.26 -11.19
N ILE A 49 -10.81 -1.12 -12.51
CA ILE A 49 -11.68 -1.90 -13.40
C ILE A 49 -10.89 -2.31 -14.64
N PHE A 50 -10.95 -3.60 -14.99
CA PHE A 50 -10.36 -4.15 -16.21
C PHE A 50 -11.44 -4.57 -17.23
N ARG A 51 -12.47 -5.31 -16.82
CA ARG A 51 -13.59 -5.73 -17.68
C ARG A 51 -14.86 -4.98 -17.33
N SER A 52 -15.44 -5.29 -16.20
CA SER A 52 -16.55 -4.60 -15.55
C SER A 52 -16.48 -4.89 -14.06
N VAL A 53 -17.16 -4.11 -13.23
CA VAL A 53 -17.22 -4.36 -11.79
C VAL A 53 -17.75 -5.76 -11.49
N GLU A 54 -18.78 -6.19 -12.19
CA GLU A 54 -19.41 -7.50 -12.00
C GLU A 54 -18.51 -8.65 -12.45
N GLU A 55 -17.92 -8.57 -13.65
CA GLU A 55 -17.02 -9.59 -14.16
C GLU A 55 -15.76 -9.73 -13.32
N ASP A 56 -15.15 -8.59 -12.94
CA ASP A 56 -13.93 -8.57 -12.12
C ASP A 56 -14.22 -9.13 -10.72
N TYR A 57 -15.39 -8.82 -10.13
CA TYR A 57 -15.85 -9.39 -8.87
C TYR A 57 -16.02 -10.92 -8.93
N HIS A 58 -16.72 -11.43 -9.95
CA HIS A 58 -16.93 -12.87 -10.10
C HIS A 58 -15.62 -13.60 -10.38
N HIS A 59 -14.71 -13.00 -11.15
CA HIS A 59 -13.38 -13.54 -11.37
C HIS A 59 -12.59 -13.66 -10.06
N LEU A 60 -12.61 -12.61 -9.22
CA LEU A 60 -11.96 -12.65 -7.90
C LEU A 60 -12.51 -13.77 -7.02
N LYS A 61 -13.81 -14.06 -7.09
CA LYS A 61 -14.46 -15.10 -6.27
C LYS A 61 -14.18 -16.53 -6.72
N SER A 62 -13.78 -16.73 -7.98
CA SER A 62 -13.59 -18.08 -8.57
C SER A 62 -12.16 -18.38 -9.00
N GLU A 63 -11.35 -17.35 -9.21
CA GLU A 63 -10.01 -17.46 -9.78
C GLU A 63 -8.95 -16.81 -8.88
N VAL A 64 -7.98 -16.13 -9.48
CA VAL A 64 -6.96 -15.33 -8.79
C VAL A 64 -6.75 -14.02 -9.53
N GLN A 65 -6.51 -12.96 -8.79
CA GLN A 65 -6.16 -11.64 -9.32
C GLN A 65 -4.88 -11.12 -8.69
N ILE A 66 -4.09 -10.40 -9.50
CA ILE A 66 -2.94 -9.63 -9.03
C ILE A 66 -3.35 -8.16 -9.00
N TRP A 67 -3.15 -7.53 -7.85
CA TRP A 67 -3.50 -6.14 -7.63
C TRP A 67 -2.23 -5.31 -7.46
N ASP A 68 -2.10 -4.25 -8.27
CA ASP A 68 -1.06 -3.24 -8.06
C ASP A 68 -1.45 -2.36 -6.89
N VAL A 69 -1.04 -2.76 -5.70
CA VAL A 69 -1.24 -2.03 -4.45
C VAL A 69 -0.01 -1.24 -4.02
N SER A 70 0.89 -0.93 -4.97
CA SER A 70 2.05 -0.05 -4.71
C SER A 70 1.64 1.35 -4.24
N VAL A 71 0.38 1.69 -4.43
CA VAL A 71 -0.25 2.91 -3.90
C VAL A 71 -0.42 2.89 -2.38
N GLU A 72 -0.46 1.71 -1.76
CA GLU A 72 -0.37 1.51 -0.31
C GLU A 72 1.09 1.63 0.10
N ARG A 73 1.53 2.85 0.21
CA ARG A 73 2.92 3.19 0.43
C ARG A 73 3.41 2.66 1.76
N GLN A 74 4.69 2.34 1.80
CA GLN A 74 5.32 1.89 3.03
C GLN A 74 6.02 3.07 3.71
N ILE A 75 5.88 3.16 5.03
CA ILE A 75 6.72 4.04 5.86
C ILE A 75 7.64 3.14 6.67
N GLU A 76 8.92 3.40 6.59
CA GLU A 76 9.93 2.67 7.33
C GLU A 76 10.40 3.49 8.53
N LEU A 77 10.46 2.85 9.71
CA LEU A 77 10.98 3.42 10.93
C LEU A 77 12.20 2.60 11.35
N LYS A 78 13.35 3.25 11.50
CA LYS A 78 14.61 2.62 11.94
C LYS A 78 15.28 3.44 13.02
N GLY A 79 15.59 2.80 14.13
CA GLY A 79 16.34 3.41 15.23
C GLY A 79 15.87 2.98 16.60
N PRO A 80 16.62 3.32 17.66
CA PRO A 80 16.35 2.89 19.02
C PRO A 80 14.96 3.27 19.55
N ASP A 81 14.39 4.38 19.07
CA ASP A 81 13.08 4.85 19.49
C ASP A 81 11.92 4.38 18.57
N ALA A 82 12.17 3.45 17.61
CA ALA A 82 11.15 3.04 16.64
C ALA A 82 9.92 2.41 17.30
N ALA A 83 10.11 1.45 18.23
CA ALA A 83 8.99 0.83 18.95
C ALA A 83 8.24 1.85 19.82
N ARG A 84 8.95 2.79 20.44
CA ARG A 84 8.36 3.88 21.22
C ARG A 84 7.51 4.79 20.34
N LEU A 85 8.03 5.19 19.17
CA LEU A 85 7.29 6.01 18.23
C LEU A 85 6.04 5.28 17.75
N MET A 86 6.14 3.99 17.37
CA MET A 86 4.99 3.19 16.97
C MET A 86 3.89 3.15 18.04
N GLN A 87 4.26 2.95 19.32
CA GLN A 87 3.26 2.94 20.40
C GLN A 87 2.62 4.31 20.64
N MET A 88 3.32 5.43 20.33
CA MET A 88 2.75 6.78 20.45
C MET A 88 1.69 7.09 19.38
N LEU A 89 1.73 6.41 18.23
CA LEU A 89 0.85 6.65 17.09
C LEU A 89 -0.53 5.98 17.25
N THR A 90 -0.63 4.92 18.05
CA THR A 90 -1.84 4.09 18.12
C THR A 90 -2.28 3.82 19.55
N PRO A 91 -3.60 3.78 19.82
CA PRO A 91 -4.12 3.31 21.12
C PRO A 91 -4.02 1.78 21.29
N ARG A 92 -3.71 1.02 20.21
CA ARG A 92 -3.50 -0.42 20.30
C ARG A 92 -2.19 -0.72 21.00
N ASP A 93 -2.22 -1.65 21.98
CA ASP A 93 -1.01 -2.12 22.65
C ASP A 93 -0.15 -2.97 21.70
N LEU A 94 1.08 -2.51 21.42
CA LEU A 94 2.02 -3.18 20.54
C LEU A 94 3.11 -3.96 21.30
N ARG A 95 3.11 -3.94 22.63
CA ARG A 95 4.16 -4.57 23.45
C ARG A 95 4.22 -6.09 23.29
N GLU A 96 3.07 -6.70 23.05
CA GLU A 96 2.95 -8.15 22.83
C GLU A 96 3.18 -8.56 21.37
N MET A 97 3.46 -7.62 20.47
CA MET A 97 3.69 -7.92 19.06
C MET A 97 5.08 -8.55 18.87
N SER A 98 5.11 -9.78 18.37
CA SER A 98 6.35 -10.49 18.06
C SER A 98 6.96 -10.04 16.74
N GLU A 99 8.25 -10.29 16.56
CA GLU A 99 8.94 -10.08 15.28
C GLU A 99 8.27 -10.90 14.16
N GLY A 100 8.16 -10.32 12.97
CA GLY A 100 7.50 -10.91 11.81
C GLY A 100 5.97 -10.83 11.82
N GLN A 101 5.35 -10.33 12.90
CA GLN A 101 3.91 -10.15 12.94
C GLN A 101 3.45 -8.87 12.24
N CYS A 102 2.21 -8.93 11.73
CA CYS A 102 1.48 -7.81 11.17
C CYS A 102 0.25 -7.50 12.01
N TYR A 103 0.09 -6.23 12.41
CA TYR A 103 -1.11 -5.77 13.11
C TYR A 103 -1.79 -4.65 12.34
N TYR A 104 -3.11 -4.77 12.20
CA TYR A 104 -3.94 -3.66 11.78
C TYR A 104 -4.10 -2.68 12.94
N ILE A 105 -3.71 -1.42 12.75
CA ILE A 105 -3.67 -0.42 13.82
C ILE A 105 -4.39 0.86 13.42
N PRO A 106 -5.22 1.46 14.28
CA PRO A 106 -5.70 2.82 14.07
C PRO A 106 -4.61 3.82 14.44
N ILE A 107 -4.31 4.77 13.59
CA ILE A 107 -3.50 5.95 13.91
C ILE A 107 -4.46 7.08 14.20
N VAL A 108 -4.32 7.70 15.35
CA VAL A 108 -5.26 8.71 15.84
C VAL A 108 -4.56 10.03 16.18
N ASP A 109 -5.33 11.12 16.13
CA ASP A 109 -4.91 12.43 16.63
C ASP A 109 -5.18 12.57 18.14
N GLU A 110 -4.89 13.76 18.69
CA GLU A 110 -5.06 14.07 20.11
C GLU A 110 -6.52 14.10 20.59
N THR A 111 -7.47 14.12 19.65
CA THR A 111 -8.91 14.08 19.95
C THR A 111 -9.49 12.67 19.83
N GLY A 112 -8.70 11.70 19.37
CA GLY A 112 -9.12 10.35 19.05
C GLY A 112 -9.71 10.21 17.64
N GLY A 113 -9.59 11.23 16.80
CA GLY A 113 -9.95 11.19 15.39
C GLY A 113 -9.01 10.29 14.60
N MET A 114 -9.55 9.39 13.76
CA MET A 114 -8.73 8.48 12.96
C MET A 114 -8.07 9.21 11.81
N LEU A 115 -6.73 9.19 11.77
CA LEU A 115 -5.91 9.75 10.70
C LEU A 115 -5.62 8.73 9.59
N ASN A 116 -5.43 7.48 9.98
CA ASN A 116 -5.13 6.37 9.07
C ASN A 116 -5.39 5.03 9.78
N ASP A 117 -5.56 3.97 9.00
CA ASP A 117 -5.80 2.61 9.49
C ASP A 117 -4.82 1.61 8.86
N PRO A 118 -3.50 1.81 9.02
CA PRO A 118 -2.49 1.02 8.35
C PRO A 118 -2.31 -0.37 8.94
N VAL A 119 -1.56 -1.20 8.19
CA VAL A 119 -0.96 -2.42 8.72
C VAL A 119 0.45 -2.10 9.20
N ALA A 120 0.72 -2.33 10.49
CA ALA A 120 2.07 -2.27 11.05
C ALA A 120 2.74 -3.65 10.95
N VAL A 121 3.99 -3.66 10.52
CA VAL A 121 4.84 -4.85 10.47
C VAL A 121 6.01 -4.65 11.41
N LYS A 122 6.16 -5.53 12.41
CA LYS A 122 7.31 -5.51 13.31
C LYS A 122 8.41 -6.40 12.74
N ILE A 123 9.48 -5.80 12.22
CA ILE A 123 10.67 -6.54 11.77
C ILE A 123 11.52 -6.89 12.99
N ASN A 124 11.78 -5.91 13.86
CA ASN A 124 12.33 -6.05 15.21
C ASN A 124 11.99 -4.78 16.01
N ASP A 125 12.50 -4.63 17.25
CA ASP A 125 12.17 -3.49 18.10
C ASP A 125 12.67 -2.15 17.54
N GLU A 126 13.75 -2.15 16.77
CA GLU A 126 14.35 -0.94 16.17
C GLU A 126 13.96 -0.77 14.68
N HIS A 127 13.14 -1.68 14.13
CA HIS A 127 12.79 -1.66 12.71
C HIS A 127 11.34 -2.05 12.47
N TRP A 128 10.55 -1.11 11.96
CA TRP A 128 9.14 -1.27 11.65
C TRP A 128 8.80 -0.78 10.25
N TRP A 129 7.80 -1.39 9.66
CA TRP A 129 7.13 -0.87 8.47
C TRP A 129 5.66 -0.61 8.77
N VAL A 130 5.12 0.41 8.10
CA VAL A 130 3.71 0.80 8.17
C VAL A 130 3.18 0.90 6.75
N SER A 131 2.29 -0.03 6.36
CA SER A 131 1.61 -0.04 5.07
C SER A 131 0.37 0.83 5.18
N ILE A 132 0.38 2.01 4.55
CA ILE A 132 -0.59 3.07 4.82
C ILE A 132 -1.81 3.02 3.92
N ALA A 133 -2.97 3.38 4.47
CA ALA A 133 -4.15 3.79 3.70
C ALA A 133 -3.96 5.21 3.14
N ASP A 134 -4.96 5.72 2.42
CA ASP A 134 -4.89 7.01 1.71
C ASP A 134 -4.79 8.21 2.67
N SER A 135 -3.57 8.67 2.93
CA SER A 135 -3.29 9.91 3.66
C SER A 135 -1.81 10.29 3.63
N ASP A 136 -1.49 11.51 4.05
CA ASP A 136 -0.12 12.03 4.21
C ASP A 136 0.53 11.60 5.55
N LEU A 137 0.32 10.37 5.99
CA LEU A 137 0.75 9.84 7.28
C LEU A 137 2.28 9.96 7.50
N LEU A 138 3.09 9.87 6.44
CA LEU A 138 4.54 10.06 6.52
C LEU A 138 4.93 11.37 7.22
N PHE A 139 4.26 12.47 6.87
CA PHE A 139 4.57 13.77 7.45
C PHE A 139 4.11 13.88 8.90
N TRP A 140 2.98 13.25 9.25
CA TRP A 140 2.54 13.15 10.64
C TRP A 140 3.56 12.42 11.51
N ILE A 141 4.02 11.25 11.08
CA ILE A 141 5.01 10.45 11.82
C ILE A 141 6.35 11.21 11.95
N LYS A 142 6.82 11.82 10.84
CA LYS A 142 8.03 12.67 10.87
C LYS A 142 7.86 13.85 11.83
N GLY A 143 6.70 14.48 11.85
CA GLY A 143 6.38 15.58 12.75
C GLY A 143 6.46 15.19 14.22
N ILE A 144 5.88 14.03 14.58
CA ILE A 144 5.94 13.50 15.95
C ILE A 144 7.37 13.12 16.32
N ALA A 145 8.09 12.37 15.47
CA ALA A 145 9.47 11.97 15.72
C ALA A 145 10.38 13.18 16.01
N ASN A 146 10.30 14.21 15.18
CA ASN A 146 11.07 15.45 15.34
C ASN A 146 10.62 16.26 16.58
N GLY A 147 9.32 16.40 16.81
CA GLY A 147 8.78 17.14 17.95
C GLY A 147 9.18 16.56 19.30
N TRP A 148 9.27 15.25 19.39
CA TRP A 148 9.70 14.52 20.58
C TRP A 148 11.20 14.20 20.62
N ARG A 149 11.95 14.63 19.59
CA ARG A 149 13.41 14.40 19.45
C ARG A 149 13.77 12.92 19.60
N LEU A 150 13.00 12.05 18.96
CA LEU A 150 13.25 10.61 18.99
C LEU A 150 14.42 10.25 18.08
N ASP A 151 15.22 9.29 18.52
CA ASP A 151 16.32 8.73 17.73
C ASP A 151 15.75 7.63 16.79
N VAL A 152 15.12 8.09 15.73
CA VAL A 152 14.48 7.24 14.70
C VAL A 152 14.53 7.93 13.35
N LEU A 153 14.99 7.19 12.34
CA LEU A 153 14.85 7.57 10.94
C LEU A 153 13.44 7.14 10.47
N VAL A 154 12.68 8.10 9.92
CA VAL A 154 11.39 7.85 9.31
C VAL A 154 11.49 8.17 7.83
N ASP A 155 11.34 7.18 6.97
CA ASP A 155 11.47 7.35 5.53
C ASP A 155 10.46 6.50 4.75
N GLU A 156 10.40 6.71 3.45
CA GLU A 156 9.61 5.93 2.51
C GLU A 156 10.56 5.06 1.68
N PRO A 157 10.59 3.73 1.90
CA PRO A 157 11.43 2.83 1.15
C PRO A 157 10.95 2.72 -0.32
N ASP A 158 11.89 2.52 -1.24
CA ASP A 158 11.58 2.29 -2.65
C ASP A 158 11.12 0.84 -2.87
N VAL A 159 9.88 0.56 -2.48
CA VAL A 159 9.23 -0.74 -2.62
C VAL A 159 7.86 -0.60 -3.26
N SER A 160 7.42 -1.64 -3.93
CA SER A 160 6.15 -1.65 -4.68
C SER A 160 5.42 -2.97 -4.40
N PRO A 161 4.52 -3.00 -3.39
CA PRO A 161 3.78 -4.20 -3.05
C PRO A 161 2.77 -4.59 -4.13
N LEU A 162 2.58 -5.90 -4.29
CA LEU A 162 1.49 -6.50 -5.04
C LEU A 162 0.64 -7.34 -4.08
N ALA A 163 -0.67 -7.32 -4.26
CA ALA A 163 -1.55 -8.26 -3.60
C ALA A 163 -2.00 -9.35 -4.59
N VAL A 164 -1.94 -10.61 -4.15
CA VAL A 164 -2.43 -11.76 -4.90
C VAL A 164 -3.63 -12.32 -4.15
N GLN A 165 -4.81 -12.23 -4.75
CA GLN A 165 -6.08 -12.51 -4.08
C GLN A 165 -6.96 -13.43 -4.90
N GLY A 166 -7.70 -14.32 -4.22
CA GLY A 166 -8.65 -15.25 -4.79
C GLY A 166 -8.38 -16.71 -4.37
N PRO A 167 -9.31 -17.62 -4.62
CA PRO A 167 -9.19 -19.02 -4.17
C PRO A 167 -8.02 -19.79 -4.78
N LYS A 168 -7.46 -19.33 -5.91
CA LYS A 168 -6.30 -19.94 -6.57
C LYS A 168 -4.98 -19.19 -6.30
N SER A 169 -4.92 -18.35 -5.27
CA SER A 169 -3.71 -17.56 -4.95
C SER A 169 -2.53 -18.46 -4.63
N ASP A 170 -2.73 -19.50 -3.82
CA ASP A 170 -1.66 -20.43 -3.44
C ASP A 170 -1.09 -21.18 -4.64
N ASP A 171 -1.95 -21.54 -5.60
CA ASP A 171 -1.53 -22.22 -6.83
C ASP A 171 -0.67 -21.31 -7.69
N LEU A 172 -1.13 -20.06 -7.93
CA LEU A 172 -0.35 -19.08 -8.67
C LEU A 172 1.01 -18.81 -8.00
N MET A 173 1.00 -18.62 -6.68
CA MET A 173 2.24 -18.35 -5.94
C MET A 173 3.20 -19.54 -5.99
N ALA A 174 2.70 -20.78 -5.91
CA ALA A 174 3.51 -21.97 -6.04
C ALA A 174 4.06 -22.15 -7.47
N ASP A 175 3.28 -21.82 -8.49
CA ASP A 175 3.75 -21.88 -9.90
C ASP A 175 4.91 -20.90 -10.16
N VAL A 176 4.91 -19.75 -9.49
CA VAL A 176 5.94 -18.71 -9.68
C VAL A 176 7.16 -18.91 -8.79
N PHE A 177 6.96 -19.29 -7.53
CA PHE A 177 8.02 -19.29 -6.50
C PHE A 177 8.36 -20.69 -5.97
N GLY A 178 7.62 -21.73 -6.38
CA GLY A 178 7.77 -23.09 -5.88
C GLY A 178 6.86 -23.40 -4.70
N ASP A 179 6.71 -24.71 -4.41
CA ASP A 179 5.77 -25.20 -3.37
C ASP A 179 6.11 -24.74 -1.94
N GLU A 180 7.31 -24.27 -1.70
CA GLU A 180 7.74 -23.75 -0.39
C GLU A 180 6.86 -22.58 0.09
N VAL A 181 6.31 -21.81 -0.86
CA VAL A 181 5.42 -20.68 -0.55
C VAL A 181 4.17 -21.11 0.21
N ARG A 182 3.69 -22.35 0.02
CA ARG A 182 2.49 -22.88 0.70
C ARG A 182 2.70 -23.07 2.21
N SER A 183 3.94 -23.05 2.68
CA SER A 183 4.29 -23.17 4.10
C SER A 183 4.35 -21.82 4.83
N ILE A 184 4.33 -20.70 4.09
CA ILE A 184 4.34 -19.35 4.65
C ILE A 184 2.97 -19.05 5.27
N ARG A 185 2.95 -18.63 6.53
CA ARG A 185 1.73 -18.34 7.29
C ARG A 185 1.77 -16.90 7.80
#